data_9383a9f56825f792aff07347c341d82b
#
_entry.id   9383a9f56825f792aff07347c341d82b
#
_cell.length_a   1.000
_cell.length_b   1.000
_cell.length_c   1.000
_cell.angle_alpha   90.00
_cell.angle_beta   90.00
_cell.angle_gamma   90.00
#
_symmetry.space_group_name_H-M   'P 1'
#
loop_
_entity.id
_entity.type
_entity.pdbx_description
1 polymer ?
#
loop_
_entity_poly.entity_id
_entity_poly.type
_entity_poly.pdbx_seq_one_letter_code
_entity_poly.pdbx_strand_id
1 'polypeptide(L)'
;MKILITGATGFIGQNLLPQLCSVCPDVEVLTLNRSVEKAELLFPQDRFTNFVHTSADNWDMVRAFNPNIVIHLAALSTADNDIRIIDSLIASNITYGVQLLSVLSNCPSLKLFVNTGSFAEYRLGVQQFDSAYLYSATKTAFRTFLNYYAGLYAFKYITAVPYTVYGGNPTVKRLMDYIIESLDAPAAIEMTGGEQILDFIHVDDISRFLIYVIQNHCSFCMLEKNGEDFHLGSGRG
;
A
#
# COMPACT_ATOMS: atom_id res chain seq x y z
N MET A 1 -3.29 13.38 -15.67
CA MET A 1 -2.89 11.98 -15.43
C MET A 1 -3.83 11.39 -14.39
N LYS A 2 -4.31 10.14 -14.61
CA LYS A 2 -5.33 9.49 -13.78
C LYS A 2 -4.71 8.42 -12.88
N ILE A 3 -4.90 8.54 -11.58
CA ILE A 3 -4.32 7.64 -10.56
C ILE A 3 -5.45 6.99 -9.77
N LEU A 4 -5.46 5.67 -9.71
CA LEU A 4 -6.34 4.91 -8.84
C LEU A 4 -5.59 4.53 -7.56
N ILE A 5 -6.18 4.83 -6.40
CA ILE A 5 -5.58 4.49 -5.10
C ILE A 5 -6.56 3.64 -4.29
N THR A 6 -6.12 2.47 -3.87
CA THR A 6 -6.84 1.65 -2.88
C THR A 6 -6.22 1.82 -1.51
N GLY A 7 -7.00 1.71 -0.44
CA GLY A 7 -6.48 1.88 0.92
C GLY A 7 -6.14 3.33 1.29
N ALA A 8 -6.76 4.30 0.62
CA ALA A 8 -6.58 5.73 0.85
C ALA A 8 -6.81 6.16 2.31
N THR A 9 -7.78 5.56 2.99
CA THR A 9 -8.11 5.84 4.40
C THR A 9 -7.27 5.03 5.41
N GLY A 10 -6.29 4.26 4.91
CA GLY A 10 -5.30 3.53 5.72
C GLY A 10 -4.12 4.41 6.12
N PHE A 11 -3.20 3.84 6.90
CA PHE A 11 -2.06 4.58 7.46
C PHE A 11 -1.19 5.28 6.40
N ILE A 12 -0.72 4.55 5.38
CA ILE A 12 0.10 5.14 4.30
C ILE A 12 -0.75 6.11 3.47
N GLY A 13 -1.99 5.74 3.13
CA GLY A 13 -2.87 6.55 2.30
C GLY A 13 -3.17 7.93 2.90
N GLN A 14 -3.44 8.00 4.21
CA GLN A 14 -3.71 9.26 4.91
C GLN A 14 -2.51 10.22 4.89
N ASN A 15 -1.28 9.69 4.81
CA ASN A 15 -0.08 10.51 4.71
C ASN A 15 0.29 10.83 3.25
N LEU A 16 -0.02 9.94 2.32
CA LEU A 16 0.25 10.12 0.89
C LEU A 16 -0.64 11.18 0.24
N LEU A 17 -1.96 11.10 0.45
CA LEU A 17 -2.91 11.91 -0.31
C LEU A 17 -2.73 13.43 -0.14
N PRO A 18 -2.52 13.97 1.08
CA PRO A 18 -2.25 15.39 1.26
C PRO A 18 -0.97 15.86 0.56
N GLN A 19 0.09 15.04 0.62
CA GLN A 19 1.36 15.36 -0.05
C GLN A 19 1.19 15.28 -1.57
N LEU A 20 0.50 14.28 -2.09
CA LEU A 20 0.21 14.14 -3.52
C LEU A 20 -0.58 15.34 -4.06
N CYS A 21 -1.62 15.77 -3.35
CA CYS A 21 -2.42 16.94 -3.71
C CYS A 21 -1.57 18.21 -3.79
N SER A 22 -0.63 18.39 -2.87
CA SER A 22 0.27 19.55 -2.82
C SER A 22 1.33 19.54 -3.93
N VAL A 23 1.91 18.37 -4.21
CA VAL A 23 3.08 18.23 -5.10
C VAL A 23 2.66 18.02 -6.55
N CYS A 24 1.50 17.41 -6.78
CA CYS A 24 0.97 17.08 -8.09
C CYS A 24 -0.49 17.56 -8.23
N PRO A 25 -0.76 18.87 -8.25
CA PRO A 25 -2.14 19.40 -8.23
C PRO A 25 -2.97 19.05 -9.47
N ASP A 26 -2.33 18.72 -10.59
CA ASP A 26 -3.00 18.43 -11.86
C ASP A 26 -3.37 16.94 -12.04
N VAL A 27 -3.11 16.09 -11.03
CA VAL A 27 -3.50 14.68 -11.12
C VAL A 27 -4.96 14.49 -10.74
N GLU A 28 -5.66 13.66 -11.49
CA GLU A 28 -6.99 13.17 -11.14
C GLU A 28 -6.83 11.89 -10.31
N VAL A 29 -7.47 11.83 -9.15
CA VAL A 29 -7.36 10.69 -8.25
C VAL A 29 -8.73 10.06 -8.02
N LEU A 30 -8.84 8.76 -8.27
CA LEU A 30 -9.97 7.94 -7.84
C LEU A 30 -9.53 7.08 -6.66
N THR A 31 -10.26 7.16 -5.55
CA THR A 31 -9.99 6.29 -4.40
C THR A 31 -11.09 5.26 -4.21
N LEU A 32 -10.70 4.01 -4.00
CA LEU A 32 -11.62 2.92 -3.64
C LEU A 32 -11.61 2.71 -2.13
N ASN A 33 -12.77 2.83 -1.49
CA ASN A 33 -12.89 2.90 -0.04
C ASN A 33 -13.94 1.92 0.50
N ARG A 34 -13.66 1.29 1.64
CA ARG A 34 -14.67 0.51 2.38
C ARG A 34 -15.76 1.40 3.00
N SER A 35 -15.40 2.63 3.38
CA SER A 35 -16.32 3.70 3.77
C SER A 35 -15.97 4.94 2.96
N VAL A 36 -16.92 5.39 2.14
CA VAL A 36 -16.82 6.62 1.34
C VAL A 36 -16.90 7.83 2.26
N GLU A 37 -17.78 7.79 3.26
CA GLU A 37 -17.98 8.85 4.24
C GLU A 37 -16.67 9.15 5.01
N LYS A 38 -15.92 8.09 5.38
CA LYS A 38 -14.60 8.26 6.01
C LYS A 38 -13.60 8.92 5.06
N ALA A 39 -13.63 8.56 3.78
CA ALA A 39 -12.74 9.15 2.79
C ALA A 39 -13.07 10.65 2.57
N GLU A 40 -14.35 11.00 2.45
CA GLU A 40 -14.83 12.38 2.31
C GLU A 40 -14.50 13.23 3.53
N LEU A 41 -14.58 12.66 4.74
CA LEU A 41 -14.20 13.33 5.97
C LEU A 41 -12.69 13.64 6.03
N LEU A 42 -11.86 12.70 5.61
CA LEU A 42 -10.39 12.85 5.62
C LEU A 42 -9.88 13.74 4.49
N PHE A 43 -10.55 13.69 3.33
CA PHE A 43 -10.15 14.35 2.10
C PHE A 43 -11.34 15.11 1.50
N PRO A 44 -11.81 16.17 2.17
CA PRO A 44 -12.99 16.92 1.73
C PRO A 44 -12.77 17.59 0.38
N GLN A 45 -13.82 17.63 -0.43
CA GLN A 45 -13.79 18.05 -1.84
C GLN A 45 -13.32 19.51 -2.04
N ASP A 46 -13.53 20.38 -1.09
CA ASP A 46 -13.07 21.77 -1.12
C ASP A 46 -11.55 21.93 -1.09
N ARG A 47 -10.84 20.95 -0.54
CA ARG A 47 -9.37 20.90 -0.50
C ARG A 47 -8.77 19.94 -1.51
N PHE A 48 -9.49 18.88 -1.89
CA PHE A 48 -9.05 17.81 -2.77
C PHE A 48 -9.92 17.79 -4.04
N THR A 49 -9.93 18.91 -4.78
CA THR A 49 -10.84 19.19 -5.88
C THR A 49 -10.80 18.17 -7.01
N ASN A 50 -9.65 17.54 -7.25
CA ASN A 50 -9.44 16.54 -8.30
C ASN A 50 -9.54 15.09 -7.79
N PHE A 51 -10.02 14.89 -6.55
CA PHE A 51 -10.17 13.57 -5.94
C PHE A 51 -11.64 13.16 -5.95
N VAL A 52 -11.89 11.93 -6.37
CA VAL A 52 -13.21 11.29 -6.34
C VAL A 52 -13.12 10.08 -5.43
N HIS A 53 -14.06 9.98 -4.49
CA HIS A 53 -14.16 8.86 -3.57
C HIS A 53 -15.34 7.97 -3.94
N THR A 54 -15.13 6.64 -3.99
CA THR A 54 -16.19 5.68 -4.29
C THR A 54 -16.03 4.42 -3.46
N SER A 55 -17.07 3.56 -3.48
CA SER A 55 -17.01 2.28 -2.78
C SER A 55 -15.95 1.36 -3.36
N ALA A 56 -15.45 0.45 -2.53
CA ALA A 56 -14.35 -0.45 -2.87
C ALA A 56 -14.67 -1.39 -4.04
N ASP A 57 -15.93 -1.65 -4.29
CA ASP A 57 -16.48 -2.56 -5.31
C ASP A 57 -17.16 -1.84 -6.48
N ASN A 58 -17.02 -0.53 -6.59
CA ASN A 58 -17.56 0.22 -7.73
C ASN A 58 -16.68 0.04 -8.98
N TRP A 59 -16.74 -1.15 -9.55
CA TRP A 59 -15.93 -1.55 -10.70
C TRP A 59 -16.27 -0.77 -11.98
N ASP A 60 -17.50 -0.31 -12.13
CA ASP A 60 -17.91 0.51 -13.29
C ASP A 60 -17.24 1.88 -13.25
N MET A 61 -17.11 2.49 -12.07
CA MET A 61 -16.36 3.72 -11.92
C MET A 61 -14.88 3.53 -12.27
N VAL A 62 -14.27 2.40 -11.91
CA VAL A 62 -12.87 2.08 -12.25
C VAL A 62 -12.70 2.00 -13.77
N ARG A 63 -13.61 1.30 -14.48
CA ARG A 63 -13.59 1.21 -15.95
C ARG A 63 -13.76 2.57 -16.61
N ALA A 64 -14.74 3.35 -16.15
CA ALA A 64 -15.00 4.70 -16.67
C ALA A 64 -13.82 5.65 -16.41
N PHE A 65 -13.21 5.56 -15.25
CA PHE A 65 -12.04 6.35 -14.88
C PHE A 65 -10.81 5.99 -15.73
N ASN A 66 -10.62 4.70 -16.06
CA ASN A 66 -9.53 4.19 -16.91
C ASN A 66 -8.16 4.72 -16.48
N PRO A 67 -7.64 4.29 -15.32
CA PRO A 67 -6.44 4.85 -14.69
C PRO A 67 -5.17 4.60 -15.52
N ASN A 68 -4.21 5.53 -15.43
CA ASN A 68 -2.86 5.35 -15.97
C ASN A 68 -1.95 4.62 -14.96
N ILE A 69 -2.13 4.91 -13.68
CA ILE A 69 -1.34 4.37 -12.57
C ILE A 69 -2.29 3.85 -11.49
N VAL A 70 -1.96 2.72 -10.92
CA VAL A 70 -2.63 2.17 -9.72
C VAL A 70 -1.64 2.12 -8.56
N ILE A 71 -2.02 2.66 -7.40
CA ILE A 71 -1.31 2.52 -6.13
C ILE A 71 -2.15 1.64 -5.21
N HIS A 72 -1.73 0.39 -5.02
CA HIS A 72 -2.49 -0.59 -4.26
C HIS A 72 -1.97 -0.69 -2.82
N LEU A 73 -2.59 0.10 -1.90
CA LEU A 73 -2.27 0.13 -0.47
C LEU A 73 -3.25 -0.69 0.37
N ALA A 74 -4.39 -1.07 -0.20
CA ALA A 74 -5.42 -1.81 0.54
C ALA A 74 -4.89 -3.16 1.01
N ALA A 75 -4.91 -3.38 2.31
CA ALA A 75 -4.59 -4.64 2.94
C ALA A 75 -5.17 -4.71 4.37
N LEU A 76 -5.43 -5.90 4.84
CA LEU A 76 -5.58 -6.21 6.26
C LEU A 76 -4.21 -6.64 6.77
N SER A 77 -3.58 -5.80 7.61
CA SER A 77 -2.25 -6.05 8.20
C SER A 77 -2.42 -6.49 9.65
N THR A 78 -1.93 -7.67 9.98
CA THR A 78 -1.96 -8.22 11.33
C THR A 78 -0.86 -9.25 11.52
N ALA A 79 -0.37 -9.41 12.74
CA ALA A 79 0.50 -10.52 13.14
C ALA A 79 -0.31 -11.73 13.69
N ASP A 80 -1.63 -11.59 13.77
CA ASP A 80 -2.52 -12.67 14.25
C ASP A 80 -2.57 -13.80 13.21
N ASN A 81 -2.45 -15.03 13.68
CA ASN A 81 -2.54 -16.26 12.89
C ASN A 81 -3.76 -17.12 13.29
N ASP A 82 -4.72 -16.58 14.05
CA ASP A 82 -5.91 -17.30 14.47
C ASP A 82 -6.77 -17.68 13.24
N ILE A 83 -7.38 -18.87 13.29
CA ILE A 83 -8.24 -19.37 12.20
C ILE A 83 -9.37 -18.39 11.84
N ARG A 84 -9.87 -17.62 12.79
CA ARG A 84 -10.94 -16.63 12.61
C ARG A 84 -10.57 -15.46 11.69
N ILE A 85 -9.27 -15.18 11.52
CA ILE A 85 -8.80 -14.08 10.67
C ILE A 85 -8.56 -14.52 9.22
N ILE A 86 -8.50 -15.82 8.92
CA ILE A 86 -8.09 -16.34 7.61
C ILE A 86 -8.99 -15.81 6.49
N ASP A 87 -10.29 -15.95 6.61
CA ASP A 87 -11.23 -15.52 5.55
C ASP A 87 -11.10 -14.02 5.28
N SER A 88 -10.99 -13.21 6.32
CA SER A 88 -10.81 -11.76 6.20
C SER A 88 -9.48 -11.38 5.56
N LEU A 89 -8.40 -12.11 5.88
CA LEU A 89 -7.08 -11.92 5.25
C LEU A 89 -7.12 -12.26 3.76
N ILE A 90 -7.66 -13.41 3.40
CA ILE A 90 -7.78 -13.87 2.01
C ILE A 90 -8.68 -12.92 1.21
N ALA A 91 -9.85 -12.56 1.76
CA ALA A 91 -10.78 -11.64 1.11
C ALA A 91 -10.13 -10.27 0.86
N SER A 92 -9.44 -9.71 1.85
CA SER A 92 -8.84 -8.37 1.74
C SER A 92 -7.56 -8.34 0.91
N ASN A 93 -6.66 -9.31 1.10
CA ASN A 93 -5.30 -9.23 0.59
C ASN A 93 -5.11 -9.98 -0.75
N ILE A 94 -5.99 -10.91 -1.06
CA ILE A 94 -5.94 -11.69 -2.31
C ILE A 94 -7.17 -11.41 -3.16
N THR A 95 -8.37 -11.80 -2.69
CA THR A 95 -9.58 -11.78 -3.52
C THR A 95 -9.86 -10.38 -4.06
N TYR A 96 -9.85 -9.37 -3.20
CA TYR A 96 -10.08 -7.98 -3.60
C TYR A 96 -9.05 -7.49 -4.64
N GLY A 97 -7.77 -7.77 -4.43
CA GLY A 97 -6.72 -7.40 -5.37
C GLY A 97 -6.87 -8.10 -6.73
N VAL A 98 -7.24 -9.40 -6.73
CA VAL A 98 -7.48 -10.17 -7.97
C VAL A 98 -8.72 -9.65 -8.72
N GLN A 99 -9.78 -9.30 -8.01
CA GLN A 99 -10.97 -8.65 -8.61
C GLN A 99 -10.60 -7.31 -9.27
N LEU A 100 -9.81 -6.49 -8.57
CA LEU A 100 -9.30 -5.24 -9.12
C LEU A 100 -8.48 -5.48 -10.39
N LEU A 101 -7.54 -6.43 -10.40
CA LEU A 101 -6.74 -6.78 -11.58
C LEU A 101 -7.61 -7.23 -12.74
N SER A 102 -8.66 -8.02 -12.47
CA SER A 102 -9.63 -8.45 -13.48
C SER A 102 -10.39 -7.27 -14.10
N VAL A 103 -10.74 -6.26 -13.31
CA VAL A 103 -11.39 -5.04 -13.81
C VAL A 103 -10.42 -4.20 -14.64
N LEU A 104 -9.19 -4.05 -14.15
CA LEU A 104 -8.12 -3.29 -14.81
C LEU A 104 -7.70 -3.87 -16.16
N SER A 105 -7.95 -5.16 -16.40
CA SER A 105 -7.73 -5.78 -17.72
C SER A 105 -8.52 -5.10 -18.85
N ASN A 106 -9.59 -4.39 -18.51
CA ASN A 106 -10.41 -3.61 -19.43
C ASN A 106 -10.06 -2.11 -19.40
N CYS A 107 -8.92 -1.72 -18.81
CA CYS A 107 -8.46 -0.34 -18.71
C CYS A 107 -7.20 -0.15 -19.59
N PRO A 108 -7.34 0.16 -20.89
CA PRO A 108 -6.22 0.21 -21.84
C PRO A 108 -5.22 1.34 -21.53
N SER A 109 -5.59 2.30 -20.69
CA SER A 109 -4.68 3.37 -20.26
C SER A 109 -3.72 2.97 -19.16
N LEU A 110 -3.90 1.79 -18.53
CA LEU A 110 -3.04 1.32 -17.44
C LEU A 110 -1.62 1.06 -17.93
N LYS A 111 -0.67 1.74 -17.33
CA LYS A 111 0.77 1.59 -17.62
C LYS A 111 1.55 1.00 -16.46
N LEU A 112 1.22 1.42 -15.24
CA LEU A 112 1.97 1.05 -14.04
C LEU A 112 1.05 0.66 -12.89
N PHE A 113 1.31 -0.49 -12.29
CA PHE A 113 0.69 -0.93 -11.05
C PHE A 113 1.75 -0.95 -9.94
N VAL A 114 1.57 -0.15 -8.89
CA VAL A 114 2.43 -0.14 -7.71
C VAL A 114 1.78 -0.98 -6.62
N ASN A 115 2.34 -2.16 -6.42
CA ASN A 115 1.96 -3.04 -5.33
C ASN A 115 2.68 -2.63 -4.03
N THR A 116 2.05 -2.86 -2.89
CA THR A 116 2.69 -2.71 -1.58
C THR A 116 2.91 -4.08 -0.96
N GLY A 117 4.17 -4.46 -0.85
CA GLY A 117 4.63 -5.65 -0.14
C GLY A 117 4.85 -5.40 1.35
N SER A 118 5.72 -6.22 1.96
CA SER A 118 6.15 -6.08 3.34
C SER A 118 7.53 -6.71 3.53
N PHE A 119 8.38 -6.12 4.34
CA PHE A 119 9.65 -6.76 4.74
C PHE A 119 9.44 -8.14 5.38
N ALA A 120 8.28 -8.37 5.99
CA ALA A 120 7.92 -9.66 6.59
C ALA A 120 7.75 -10.80 5.57
N GLU A 121 7.80 -10.53 4.28
CA GLU A 121 7.88 -11.53 3.21
C GLU A 121 9.30 -12.16 3.10
N TYR A 122 10.31 -11.56 3.77
CA TYR A 122 11.73 -11.86 3.59
C TYR A 122 12.44 -12.18 4.91
N ARG A 123 11.87 -13.03 5.75
CA ARG A 123 12.41 -13.37 7.09
C ARG A 123 13.86 -13.88 7.06
N LEU A 124 14.25 -14.60 6.01
CA LEU A 124 15.60 -15.13 5.84
C LEU A 124 16.49 -14.28 4.90
N GLY A 125 16.08 -13.04 4.61
CA GLY A 125 16.82 -12.11 3.75
C GLY A 125 16.15 -11.92 2.38
N VAL A 126 16.52 -10.84 1.70
CA VAL A 126 15.85 -10.31 0.50
C VAL A 126 15.98 -11.19 -0.76
N GLN A 127 16.74 -12.28 -0.69
CA GLN A 127 16.99 -13.16 -1.84
C GLN A 127 15.86 -14.16 -2.11
N GLN A 128 15.02 -14.43 -1.11
CA GLN A 128 13.94 -15.39 -1.23
C GLN A 128 12.75 -15.02 -0.34
N PHE A 129 11.55 -15.41 -0.81
CA PHE A 129 10.35 -15.28 0.00
C PHE A 129 10.33 -16.34 1.11
N ASP A 130 10.24 -15.86 2.35
CA ASP A 130 10.01 -16.69 3.53
C ASP A 130 9.16 -15.88 4.52
N SER A 131 7.86 -16.06 4.44
CA SER A 131 6.88 -15.24 5.15
C SER A 131 6.91 -15.47 6.67
N ALA A 132 7.06 -14.39 7.42
CA ALA A 132 7.08 -14.43 8.89
C ALA A 132 5.68 -14.63 9.51
N TYR A 133 4.61 -14.22 8.81
CA TYR A 133 3.23 -14.23 9.28
C TYR A 133 2.28 -14.65 8.15
N LEU A 134 1.07 -15.09 8.52
CA LEU A 134 0.03 -15.37 7.53
C LEU A 134 -0.30 -14.15 6.65
N TYR A 135 -0.31 -12.95 7.23
CA TYR A 135 -0.43 -11.70 6.48
C TYR A 135 0.62 -11.58 5.36
N SER A 136 1.89 -11.78 5.67
CA SER A 136 2.97 -11.67 4.67
C SER A 136 2.88 -12.78 3.62
N ALA A 137 2.42 -13.97 3.98
CA ALA A 137 2.15 -15.04 3.03
C ALA A 137 1.05 -14.63 2.01
N THR A 138 -0.01 -13.92 2.44
CA THR A 138 -1.02 -13.41 1.51
C THR A 138 -0.44 -12.35 0.56
N LYS A 139 0.51 -11.52 1.01
CA LYS A 139 1.21 -10.56 0.15
C LYS A 139 2.04 -11.26 -0.93
N THR A 140 2.81 -12.27 -0.54
CA THR A 140 3.59 -13.09 -1.47
C THR A 140 2.67 -13.82 -2.46
N ALA A 141 1.56 -14.40 -2.01
CA ALA A 141 0.59 -15.06 -2.88
C ALA A 141 -0.01 -14.10 -3.92
N PHE A 142 -0.36 -12.87 -3.52
CA PHE A 142 -0.91 -11.87 -4.44
C PHE A 142 0.05 -11.51 -5.57
N ARG A 143 1.37 -11.53 -5.36
CA ARG A 143 2.37 -11.28 -6.39
C ARG A 143 2.26 -12.24 -7.58
N THR A 144 1.87 -13.49 -7.33
CA THR A 144 1.66 -14.49 -8.39
C THR A 144 0.50 -14.09 -9.32
N PHE A 145 -0.62 -13.63 -8.76
CA PHE A 145 -1.74 -13.12 -9.54
C PHE A 145 -1.37 -11.84 -10.29
N LEU A 146 -0.66 -10.92 -9.64
CA LEU A 146 -0.21 -9.67 -10.25
C LEU A 146 0.70 -9.94 -11.46
N ASN A 147 1.66 -10.86 -11.31
CA ASN A 147 2.54 -11.27 -12.41
C ASN A 147 1.76 -11.89 -13.58
N TYR A 148 0.77 -12.74 -13.29
CA TYR A 148 -0.10 -13.34 -14.31
C TYR A 148 -0.86 -12.27 -15.11
N TYR A 149 -1.54 -11.34 -14.43
CA TYR A 149 -2.30 -10.29 -15.11
C TYR A 149 -1.40 -9.30 -15.86
N ALA A 150 -0.26 -8.93 -15.30
CA ALA A 150 0.69 -8.04 -15.96
C ALA A 150 1.24 -8.65 -17.26
N GLY A 151 1.48 -9.97 -17.28
CA GLY A 151 1.89 -10.69 -18.46
C GLY A 151 0.81 -10.76 -19.56
N LEU A 152 -0.46 -10.90 -19.15
CA LEU A 152 -1.59 -10.97 -20.10
C LEU A 152 -1.94 -9.63 -20.73
N TYR A 153 -1.89 -8.55 -19.96
CA TYR A 153 -2.43 -7.23 -20.33
C TYR A 153 -1.36 -6.17 -20.54
N ALA A 154 -0.08 -6.58 -20.57
CA ALA A 154 1.08 -5.78 -20.95
C ALA A 154 1.28 -4.48 -20.16
N PHE A 155 0.82 -4.40 -18.90
CA PHE A 155 1.18 -3.32 -18.01
C PHE A 155 2.43 -3.68 -17.18
N LYS A 156 3.15 -2.68 -16.73
CA LYS A 156 4.29 -2.85 -15.80
C LYS A 156 3.81 -2.80 -14.36
N TYR A 157 4.53 -3.51 -13.49
CA TYR A 157 4.33 -3.36 -12.05
C TYR A 157 5.65 -3.35 -11.30
N ILE A 158 5.63 -2.71 -10.15
CA ILE A 158 6.69 -2.73 -9.15
C ILE A 158 6.09 -3.07 -7.80
N THR A 159 6.91 -3.51 -6.86
CA THR A 159 6.48 -3.66 -5.46
C THR A 159 7.32 -2.77 -4.55
N ALA A 160 6.66 -1.84 -3.89
CA ALA A 160 7.22 -1.11 -2.75
C ALA A 160 7.17 -2.02 -1.53
N VAL A 161 8.32 -2.28 -0.90
CA VAL A 161 8.47 -3.16 0.26
C VAL A 161 8.86 -2.31 1.47
N PRO A 162 7.88 -1.74 2.20
CA PRO A 162 8.18 -0.96 3.40
C PRO A 162 8.69 -1.86 4.53
N TYR A 163 9.67 -1.35 5.26
CA TYR A 163 10.20 -1.97 6.47
C TYR A 163 9.36 -1.57 7.69
N THR A 164 9.96 -1.35 8.87
CA THR A 164 9.19 -0.99 10.07
C THR A 164 8.76 0.48 9.99
N VAL A 165 7.53 0.70 9.60
CA VAL A 165 6.99 2.05 9.36
C VAL A 165 6.59 2.71 10.68
N TYR A 166 6.94 4.00 10.86
CA TYR A 166 6.56 4.82 11.99
C TYR A 166 6.14 6.24 11.56
N GLY A 167 5.68 7.04 12.52
CA GLY A 167 5.26 8.44 12.30
C GLY A 167 3.81 8.59 11.85
N GLY A 168 3.39 9.81 11.55
CA GLY A 168 2.01 10.14 11.19
C GLY A 168 1.00 9.85 12.30
N ASN A 169 -0.25 9.56 11.92
CA ASN A 169 -1.34 9.22 12.82
C ASN A 169 -1.79 7.78 12.58
N PRO A 170 -1.17 6.77 13.18
CA PRO A 170 -1.54 5.39 12.96
C PRO A 170 -2.90 5.08 13.59
N THR A 171 -3.75 4.37 12.86
CA THR A 171 -5.03 3.85 13.39
C THR A 171 -4.83 2.65 14.31
N VAL A 172 -3.68 1.98 14.19
CA VAL A 172 -3.24 0.88 15.05
C VAL A 172 -1.86 1.22 15.55
N LYS A 173 -1.67 1.22 16.88
CA LYS A 173 -0.38 1.48 17.52
C LYS A 173 0.68 0.50 17.01
N ARG A 174 1.88 1.03 16.78
CA ARG A 174 3.06 0.30 16.34
C ARG A 174 4.16 0.40 17.39
N LEU A 175 5.26 -0.29 17.19
CA LEU A 175 6.33 -0.35 18.18
C LEU A 175 6.79 1.04 18.66
N MET A 176 7.01 1.99 17.74
CA MET A 176 7.43 3.34 18.11
C MET A 176 6.38 4.09 18.93
N ASP A 177 5.10 3.85 18.65
CA ASP A 177 4.01 4.47 19.41
C ASP A 177 3.98 3.95 20.86
N TYR A 178 4.21 2.64 21.05
CA TYR A 178 4.35 2.03 22.37
C TYR A 178 5.60 2.53 23.13
N ILE A 179 6.72 2.70 22.42
CA ILE A 179 7.95 3.25 23.02
C ILE A 179 7.71 4.68 23.50
N ILE A 180 7.13 5.53 22.65
CA ILE A 180 6.83 6.92 23.01
C ILE A 180 5.85 6.97 24.19
N GLU A 181 4.78 6.19 24.14
CA GLU A 181 3.80 6.12 25.23
C GLU A 181 4.43 5.64 26.56
N SER A 182 5.41 4.74 26.50
CA SER A 182 6.09 4.21 27.69
C SER A 182 6.90 5.28 28.43
N LEU A 183 7.33 6.36 27.76
CA LEU A 183 8.09 7.44 28.37
C LEU A 183 7.27 8.25 29.37
N ASP A 184 5.95 8.36 29.12
CA ASP A 184 5.02 9.13 29.96
C ASP A 184 4.06 8.21 30.76
N ALA A 185 4.22 6.88 30.66
CA ALA A 185 3.33 5.95 31.32
C ALA A 185 3.54 5.96 32.86
N PRO A 186 2.44 5.94 33.65
CA PRO A 186 2.51 5.92 35.10
C PRO A 186 3.03 4.58 35.66
N ALA A 187 3.08 3.52 34.82
CA ALA A 187 3.59 2.20 35.15
C ALA A 187 4.38 1.62 33.97
N ALA A 188 5.26 0.68 34.25
CA ALA A 188 6.05 0.01 33.22
C ALA A 188 5.13 -0.72 32.21
N ILE A 189 5.40 -0.54 30.93
CA ILE A 189 4.76 -1.29 29.83
C ILE A 189 5.61 -2.51 29.53
N GLU A 190 5.00 -3.68 29.54
CA GLU A 190 5.69 -4.92 29.16
C GLU A 190 6.04 -4.91 27.68
N MET A 191 7.30 -5.17 27.37
CA MET A 191 7.83 -5.27 26.01
C MET A 191 8.71 -6.53 25.90
N THR A 192 8.98 -6.97 24.67
CA THR A 192 9.97 -8.03 24.42
C THR A 192 11.39 -7.55 24.77
N GLY A 193 12.34 -8.47 24.89
CA GLY A 193 13.73 -8.16 25.31
C GLY A 193 14.51 -7.22 24.40
N GLY A 194 13.93 -6.82 23.25
CA GLY A 194 14.52 -5.81 22.36
C GLY A 194 15.71 -6.33 21.52
N GLU A 195 15.84 -7.63 21.34
CA GLU A 195 16.94 -8.24 20.57
C GLU A 195 16.72 -8.21 19.04
N GLN A 196 15.53 -7.77 18.61
CA GLN A 196 15.21 -7.68 17.18
C GLN A 196 15.96 -6.52 16.53
N ILE A 197 16.64 -6.81 15.44
CA ILE A 197 17.21 -5.78 14.57
C ILE A 197 16.10 -5.33 13.60
N LEU A 198 15.71 -4.06 13.69
CA LEU A 198 14.64 -3.49 12.90
C LEU A 198 15.15 -2.25 12.14
N ASP A 199 14.90 -2.20 10.84
CA ASP A 199 15.09 -1.00 10.04
C ASP A 199 13.80 -0.17 10.07
N PHE A 200 13.88 1.07 10.53
CA PHE A 200 12.75 1.97 10.65
C PHE A 200 12.70 2.97 9.49
N ILE A 201 11.51 3.19 8.95
CA ILE A 201 11.25 4.20 7.93
C ILE A 201 10.07 5.09 8.31
N HIS A 202 10.21 6.40 8.15
CA HIS A 202 9.10 7.31 8.37
C HIS A 202 8.06 7.19 7.26
N VAL A 203 6.77 7.28 7.59
CA VAL A 203 5.68 7.16 6.61
C VAL A 203 5.74 8.22 5.51
N ASP A 204 6.30 9.40 5.79
CA ASP A 204 6.51 10.44 4.79
C ASP A 204 7.54 10.05 3.73
N ASP A 205 8.56 9.26 4.08
CA ASP A 205 9.53 8.78 3.10
C ASP A 205 8.90 7.78 2.14
N ILE A 206 7.99 6.94 2.64
CA ILE A 206 7.16 6.07 1.78
C ILE A 206 6.28 6.92 0.86
N SER A 207 5.64 7.96 1.39
CA SER A 207 4.81 8.88 0.60
C SER A 207 5.64 9.58 -0.48
N ARG A 208 6.83 10.07 -0.15
CA ARG A 208 7.76 10.69 -1.11
C ARG A 208 8.19 9.70 -2.20
N PHE A 209 8.50 8.46 -1.83
CA PHE A 209 8.81 7.42 -2.81
C PHE A 209 7.64 7.18 -3.78
N LEU A 210 6.42 7.03 -3.27
CA LEU A 210 5.25 6.83 -4.12
C LEU A 210 4.98 8.03 -5.04
N ILE A 211 5.15 9.25 -4.55
CA ILE A 211 5.04 10.47 -5.36
C ILE A 211 6.15 10.51 -6.43
N TYR A 212 7.39 10.14 -6.07
CA TYR A 212 8.49 10.03 -7.02
C TYR A 212 8.18 9.02 -8.14
N VAL A 213 7.60 7.87 -7.80
CA VAL A 213 7.14 6.86 -8.79
C VAL A 213 6.09 7.46 -9.73
N ILE A 214 5.11 8.19 -9.18
CA ILE A 214 4.07 8.86 -9.97
C ILE A 214 4.68 9.86 -10.96
N GLN A 215 5.57 10.74 -10.49
CA GLN A 215 6.21 11.77 -11.30
C GLN A 215 7.12 11.18 -12.38
N ASN A 216 7.77 10.05 -12.10
CA ASN A 216 8.73 9.39 -12.98
C ASN A 216 8.22 8.07 -13.57
N HIS A 217 6.90 7.90 -13.66
CA HIS A 217 6.26 6.62 -14.05
C HIS A 217 6.77 6.07 -15.40
N CYS A 218 7.15 6.94 -16.34
CA CYS A 218 7.73 6.51 -17.61
C CYS A 218 9.03 5.72 -17.42
N SER A 219 9.90 6.14 -16.51
CA SER A 219 11.15 5.42 -16.19
C SER A 219 10.86 4.06 -15.57
N PHE A 220 9.86 3.98 -14.67
CA PHE A 220 9.44 2.71 -14.07
C PHE A 220 8.78 1.77 -15.09
N CYS A 221 8.11 2.31 -16.12
CA CYS A 221 7.57 1.51 -17.22
C CYS A 221 8.66 0.96 -18.15
N MET A 222 9.87 1.52 -18.14
CA MET A 222 11.01 1.08 -18.96
C MET A 222 11.93 0.10 -18.22
N LEU A 223 11.67 -0.25 -16.97
CA LEU A 223 12.45 -1.26 -16.25
C LEU A 223 12.47 -2.58 -17.04
N GLU A 224 13.64 -3.19 -17.14
CA GLU A 224 13.80 -4.47 -17.87
C GLU A 224 12.98 -5.57 -17.22
N LYS A 225 13.13 -5.71 -15.89
CA LYS A 225 12.39 -6.71 -15.11
C LYS A 225 11.03 -6.15 -14.72
N ASN A 226 9.96 -6.86 -15.05
CA ASN A 226 8.64 -6.59 -14.52
C ASN A 226 8.54 -7.17 -13.09
N GLY A 227 7.98 -6.41 -12.16
CA GLY A 227 7.83 -6.85 -10.76
C GLY A 227 9.08 -6.67 -9.91
N GLU A 228 9.87 -5.63 -10.19
CA GLU A 228 11.02 -5.28 -9.36
C GLU A 228 10.60 -4.81 -7.98
N ASP A 229 11.35 -5.23 -6.96
CA ASP A 229 11.11 -4.89 -5.57
C ASP A 229 11.97 -3.69 -5.16
N PHE A 230 11.31 -2.69 -4.58
CA PHE A 230 11.94 -1.52 -3.99
C PHE A 230 11.83 -1.60 -2.47
N HIS A 231 12.91 -1.98 -1.82
CA HIS A 231 12.99 -2.07 -0.38
C HIS A 231 13.09 -0.68 0.26
N LEU A 232 12.05 -0.29 0.99
CA LEU A 232 11.93 1.02 1.60
C LEU A 232 12.30 0.93 3.07
N GLY A 233 13.55 1.18 3.36
CA GLY A 233 14.16 1.21 4.69
C GLY A 233 15.23 2.29 4.76
N SER A 234 15.77 2.54 5.95
CA SER A 234 16.89 3.48 6.17
C SER A 234 18.23 2.89 5.75
N GLY A 235 18.32 1.57 5.60
CA GLY A 235 19.55 0.82 5.40
C GLY A 235 20.39 0.71 6.66
N ARG A 236 19.82 1.01 7.82
CA ARG A 236 20.43 0.93 9.14
C ARG A 236 19.49 0.16 10.07
N GLY A 237 19.80 -1.08 10.31
CA GLY A 237 19.08 -1.96 11.23
C GLY A 237 20.01 -2.59 12.24
#